data_215c869a01cf7924b1974524bf83bf09
#
_entry.id   215c869a01cf7924b1974524bf83bf09
#
_cell.length_a   1.000
_cell.length_b   1.000
_cell.length_c   1.000
_cell.angle_alpha   90.00
_cell.angle_beta   90.00
_cell.angle_gamma   90.00
#
_symmetry.space_group_name_H-M   'P 1'
#
loop_
_entity.id
_entity.type
_entity.pdbx_description
1 polymer ?
#
loop_
_entity_poly.entity_id
_entity_poly.type
_entity_poly.pdbx_seq_one_letter_code
_entity_poly.pdbx_strand_id
1 'polypeptide(L)'
;CKKNKKAYNAGITTNGYNLTYEIFKKLKKLHVTEYQVTIDGLASIHNAQRVMADGAPTFDVIINNLLAIKNNCKSSAITFVLRTNFSKNMLNNVDEFCKFLDKYFSNDKRFKYFWQMVGDYGYVKTEEVRNIFGQSKDYKWLIENYTERFVNDYTQALYGPDGGVCYALKRNQLLIDAAGEIRKCTCDLESEMNHFGTIGVNFD
;
A
#
# COMPACT_ATOMS: atom_id res chain seq x y z
N CYS A 1 24.08 4.05 -8.03
CA CYS A 1 23.92 2.69 -8.54
C CYS A 1 24.55 2.50 -9.91
N LYS A 2 24.31 3.37 -10.92
CA LYS A 2 24.92 3.27 -12.26
C LYS A 2 26.45 3.25 -12.21
N LYS A 3 27.08 4.16 -11.42
CA LYS A 3 28.52 4.26 -11.27
C LYS A 3 29.15 2.95 -10.73
N ASN A 4 28.46 2.24 -9.87
CA ASN A 4 28.98 1.03 -9.19
C ASN A 4 28.39 -0.27 -9.75
N LYS A 5 27.66 -0.22 -10.88
CA LYS A 5 27.01 -1.38 -11.52
C LYS A 5 26.12 -2.20 -10.54
N LYS A 6 25.54 -1.55 -9.53
CA LYS A 6 24.66 -2.21 -8.56
C LYS A 6 23.21 -2.18 -9.04
N ALA A 7 22.53 -3.28 -8.88
CA ALA A 7 21.08 -3.34 -9.08
C ALA A 7 20.38 -2.42 -8.07
N TYR A 8 19.37 -1.70 -8.54
CA TYR A 8 18.55 -0.81 -7.73
C TYR A 8 17.09 -1.06 -8.07
N ASN A 9 16.27 -1.29 -7.07
CA ASN A 9 14.83 -1.38 -7.16
C ASN A 9 14.22 -0.51 -6.06
N ALA A 10 13.22 0.29 -6.41
CA ALA A 10 12.51 1.13 -5.48
C ALA A 10 11.00 0.96 -5.65
N GLY A 11 10.33 0.88 -4.51
CA GLY A 11 8.89 0.98 -4.39
C GLY A 11 8.50 2.17 -3.51
N ILE A 12 7.27 2.62 -3.65
CA ILE A 12 6.68 3.65 -2.80
C ILE A 12 5.33 3.19 -2.28
N THR A 13 5.12 3.35 -0.98
CA THR A 13 3.79 3.24 -0.37
C THR A 13 3.25 4.65 -0.16
N THR A 14 2.07 4.93 -0.67
CA THR A 14 1.48 6.27 -0.66
C THR A 14 -0.05 6.19 -0.52
N ASN A 15 -0.66 7.27 -0.02
CA ASN A 15 -2.11 7.41 -0.09
C ASN A 15 -2.61 7.69 -1.53
N GLY A 16 -1.72 8.02 -2.46
CA GLY A 16 -2.06 8.26 -3.87
C GLY A 16 -2.60 9.66 -4.18
N TYR A 17 -2.89 10.49 -3.19
CA TYR A 17 -3.50 11.81 -3.39
C TYR A 17 -2.62 12.72 -4.25
N ASN A 18 -1.33 12.80 -3.95
CA ASN A 18 -0.36 13.59 -4.70
C ASN A 18 0.31 12.81 -5.84
N LEU A 19 -0.09 11.56 -6.10
CA LEU A 19 0.48 10.74 -7.18
C LEU A 19 -0.10 11.12 -8.53
N THR A 20 0.01 12.39 -8.90
CA THR A 20 -0.38 12.87 -10.24
C THR A 20 0.47 12.21 -11.32
N TYR A 21 0.00 12.22 -12.57
CA TYR A 21 0.79 11.68 -13.69
C TYR A 21 2.17 12.35 -13.82
N GLU A 22 2.26 13.66 -13.52
CA GLU A 22 3.54 14.39 -13.54
C GLU A 22 4.50 13.91 -12.45
N ILE A 23 4.02 13.73 -11.22
CA ILE A 23 4.82 13.16 -10.13
C ILE A 23 5.25 11.73 -10.45
N PHE A 24 4.31 10.90 -10.95
CA PHE A 24 4.61 9.55 -11.41
C PHE A 24 5.74 9.53 -12.46
N LYS A 25 5.72 10.43 -13.46
CA LYS A 25 6.78 10.52 -14.48
C LYS A 25 8.16 10.81 -13.84
N LYS A 26 8.20 11.69 -12.84
CA LYS A 26 9.44 12.00 -12.11
C LYS A 26 9.95 10.76 -11.35
N LEU A 27 9.08 10.09 -10.61
CA LEU A 27 9.43 8.88 -9.86
C LEU A 27 9.89 7.74 -10.78
N LYS A 28 9.22 7.55 -11.91
CA LYS A 28 9.61 6.58 -12.93
C LYS A 28 11.02 6.85 -13.48
N LYS A 29 11.39 8.11 -13.72
CA LYS A 29 12.76 8.49 -14.13
C LYS A 29 13.80 8.13 -13.07
N LEU A 30 13.40 8.11 -11.79
CA LEU A 30 14.22 7.69 -10.67
C LEU A 30 14.19 6.16 -10.43
N HIS A 31 13.64 5.39 -11.39
CA HIS A 31 13.52 3.94 -11.31
C HIS A 31 12.65 3.42 -10.17
N VAL A 32 11.65 4.18 -9.73
CA VAL A 32 10.59 3.66 -8.89
C VAL A 32 9.65 2.85 -9.78
N THR A 33 9.53 1.56 -9.50
CA THR A 33 8.80 0.60 -10.35
C THR A 33 7.59 -0.02 -9.66
N GLU A 34 7.48 0.10 -8.35
CA GLU A 34 6.37 -0.41 -7.58
C GLU A 34 5.68 0.72 -6.79
N TYR A 35 4.36 0.75 -6.87
CA TYR A 35 3.52 1.76 -6.23
C TYR A 35 2.42 1.06 -5.43
N GLN A 36 2.53 1.03 -4.11
CA GLN A 36 1.46 0.57 -3.25
C GLN A 36 0.56 1.76 -2.90
N VAL A 37 -0.69 1.70 -3.33
CA VAL A 37 -1.69 2.76 -3.10
C VAL A 37 -2.85 2.19 -2.30
N THR A 38 -3.23 2.89 -1.23
CA THR A 38 -4.32 2.44 -0.35
C THR A 38 -5.67 2.94 -0.83
N ILE A 39 -6.62 2.00 -1.03
CA ILE A 39 -8.03 2.25 -1.34
C ILE A 39 -8.87 1.40 -0.38
N ASP A 40 -9.45 2.02 0.63
CA ASP A 40 -10.18 1.33 1.69
C ASP A 40 -11.70 1.31 1.40
N GLY A 41 -12.09 0.68 0.27
CA GLY A 41 -13.48 0.52 -0.15
C GLY A 41 -13.97 1.58 -1.14
N LEU A 42 -15.28 1.66 -1.30
CA LEU A 42 -15.96 2.68 -2.11
C LEU A 42 -15.84 4.06 -1.47
N ALA A 43 -16.19 5.11 -2.23
CA ALA A 43 -16.02 6.51 -1.82
C ALA A 43 -16.57 6.82 -0.42
N SER A 44 -17.78 6.32 -0.08
CA SER A 44 -18.40 6.54 1.22
C SER A 44 -17.58 5.95 2.38
N ILE A 45 -17.01 4.77 2.19
CA ILE A 45 -16.22 4.08 3.23
C ILE A 45 -14.82 4.68 3.29
N HIS A 46 -14.18 4.85 2.14
CA HIS A 46 -12.84 5.41 2.06
C HIS A 46 -12.78 6.81 2.67
N ASN A 47 -13.69 7.70 2.26
CA ASN A 47 -13.71 9.08 2.74
C ASN A 47 -14.16 9.23 4.21
N ALA A 48 -14.80 8.22 4.80
CA ALA A 48 -15.07 8.21 6.23
C ALA A 48 -13.81 8.03 7.10
N GLN A 49 -12.73 7.49 6.51
CA GLN A 49 -11.49 7.17 7.22
C GLN A 49 -10.29 7.98 6.71
N ARG A 50 -10.32 8.42 5.45
CA ARG A 50 -9.20 9.03 4.74
C ARG A 50 -9.62 10.33 4.09
N VAL A 51 -9.60 11.37 4.89
CA VAL A 51 -9.86 12.75 4.45
C VAL A 51 -8.57 13.57 4.53
N MET A 52 -8.58 14.70 3.89
CA MET A 52 -7.56 15.73 4.08
C MET A 52 -7.67 16.37 5.48
N ALA A 53 -6.67 17.11 5.89
CA ALA A 53 -6.66 17.81 7.20
C ALA A 53 -7.84 18.80 7.36
N ASP A 54 -8.35 19.32 6.25
CA ASP A 54 -9.55 20.19 6.20
C ASP A 54 -10.86 19.42 6.04
N GLY A 55 -10.83 18.08 6.06
CA GLY A 55 -11.99 17.21 5.89
C GLY A 55 -12.38 16.93 4.44
N ALA A 56 -11.66 17.43 3.45
CA ALA A 56 -11.98 17.19 2.05
C ALA A 56 -11.83 15.71 1.66
N PRO A 57 -12.72 15.16 0.80
CA PRO A 57 -12.68 13.78 0.36
C PRO A 57 -11.46 13.50 -0.53
N THR A 58 -10.91 12.31 -0.46
CA THR A 58 -9.68 11.95 -1.19
C THR A 58 -9.91 10.89 -2.27
N PHE A 59 -10.98 10.10 -2.19
CA PHE A 59 -11.21 8.94 -3.05
C PHE A 59 -11.13 9.27 -4.55
N ASP A 60 -11.92 10.24 -5.01
CA ASP A 60 -12.00 10.55 -6.45
C ASP A 60 -10.67 11.09 -6.99
N VAL A 61 -9.94 11.87 -6.19
CA VAL A 61 -8.61 12.36 -6.57
C VAL A 61 -7.64 11.20 -6.77
N ILE A 62 -7.64 10.24 -5.85
CA ILE A 62 -6.76 9.05 -5.92
C ILE A 62 -7.11 8.20 -7.15
N ILE A 63 -8.40 7.92 -7.35
CA ILE A 63 -8.86 7.12 -8.50
C ILE A 63 -8.51 7.81 -9.83
N ASN A 64 -8.75 9.11 -9.94
CA ASN A 64 -8.42 9.87 -11.14
C ASN A 64 -6.92 9.88 -11.43
N ASN A 65 -6.07 10.00 -10.42
CA ASN A 65 -4.62 9.90 -10.55
C ASN A 65 -4.21 8.53 -11.10
N LEU A 66 -4.74 7.44 -10.52
CA LEU A 66 -4.45 6.08 -10.99
C LEU A 66 -4.92 5.85 -12.43
N LEU A 67 -6.10 6.33 -12.79
CA LEU A 67 -6.64 6.22 -14.15
C LEU A 67 -5.83 7.05 -15.15
N ALA A 68 -5.41 8.25 -14.78
CA ALA A 68 -4.53 9.06 -15.61
C ALA A 68 -3.20 8.35 -15.89
N ILE A 69 -2.60 7.73 -14.88
CA ILE A 69 -1.37 6.95 -15.05
C ILE A 69 -1.62 5.70 -15.90
N LYS A 70 -2.69 4.94 -15.62
CA LYS A 70 -3.08 3.75 -16.38
C LYS A 70 -3.20 4.05 -17.87
N ASN A 71 -3.88 5.14 -18.20
CA ASN A 71 -4.17 5.51 -19.60
C ASN A 71 -2.94 6.04 -20.35
N ASN A 72 -2.07 6.78 -19.67
CA ASN A 72 -0.95 7.46 -20.30
C ASN A 72 0.39 6.71 -20.17
N CYS A 73 0.53 5.76 -19.27
CA CYS A 73 1.73 4.91 -19.16
C CYS A 73 1.44 3.51 -19.65
N LYS A 74 2.19 3.02 -20.63
CA LYS A 74 2.06 1.66 -21.20
C LYS A 74 3.20 0.71 -20.79
N SER A 75 4.10 1.16 -19.91
CA SER A 75 5.24 0.35 -19.48
C SER A 75 4.79 -0.84 -18.62
N SER A 76 5.13 -2.05 -19.04
CA SER A 76 4.88 -3.29 -18.28
C SER A 76 5.83 -3.47 -17.09
N ALA A 77 6.90 -2.67 -17.00
CA ALA A 77 7.85 -2.72 -15.89
C ALA A 77 7.36 -2.00 -14.61
N ILE A 78 6.13 -1.49 -14.62
CA ILE A 78 5.53 -0.79 -13.48
C ILE A 78 4.45 -1.67 -12.87
N THR A 79 4.45 -1.78 -11.56
CA THR A 79 3.41 -2.50 -10.79
C THR A 79 2.70 -1.54 -9.84
N PHE A 80 1.39 -1.62 -9.82
CA PHE A 80 0.53 -0.97 -8.83
C PHE A 80 -0.07 -2.03 -7.92
N VAL A 81 0.16 -1.90 -6.62
CA VAL A 81 -0.46 -2.73 -5.59
C VAL A 81 -1.57 -1.91 -4.95
N LEU A 82 -2.81 -2.21 -5.28
CA LEU A 82 -3.97 -1.60 -4.66
C LEU A 82 -4.22 -2.28 -3.32
N ARG A 83 -3.73 -1.65 -2.26
CA ARG A 83 -3.88 -2.15 -0.89
C ARG A 83 -5.25 -1.75 -0.36
N THR A 84 -5.96 -2.69 0.24
CA THR A 84 -7.20 -2.43 0.97
C THR A 84 -7.04 -2.89 2.41
N ASN A 85 -7.21 -1.97 3.35
CA ASN A 85 -7.28 -2.33 4.76
C ASN A 85 -8.75 -2.60 5.09
N PHE A 86 -9.09 -3.88 5.19
CA PHE A 86 -10.46 -4.30 5.46
C PHE A 86 -10.81 -4.05 6.92
N SER A 87 -11.80 -3.20 7.13
CA SER A 87 -12.50 -3.04 8.41
C SER A 87 -13.82 -3.79 8.39
N LYS A 88 -14.41 -4.02 9.56
CA LYS A 88 -15.72 -4.63 9.70
C LYS A 88 -16.80 -3.90 8.89
N ASN A 89 -16.69 -2.58 8.76
CA ASN A 89 -17.65 -1.74 8.04
C ASN A 89 -17.67 -1.99 6.53
N MET A 90 -16.63 -2.62 5.99
CA MET A 90 -16.52 -2.92 4.55
C MET A 90 -17.21 -4.24 4.16
N LEU A 91 -17.46 -5.15 5.11
CA LEU A 91 -17.94 -6.50 4.82
C LEU A 91 -19.22 -6.53 3.99
N ASN A 92 -20.15 -5.59 4.25
CA ASN A 92 -21.41 -5.52 3.53
C ASN A 92 -21.31 -4.94 2.11
N ASN A 93 -20.15 -4.39 1.72
CA ASN A 93 -19.96 -3.69 0.45
C ASN A 93 -18.85 -4.34 -0.42
N VAL A 94 -18.43 -5.55 -0.06
CA VAL A 94 -17.31 -6.23 -0.72
C VAL A 94 -17.58 -6.45 -2.20
N ASP A 95 -18.77 -6.95 -2.54
CA ASP A 95 -19.16 -7.24 -3.93
C ASP A 95 -19.17 -5.98 -4.81
N GLU A 96 -19.73 -4.89 -4.29
CA GLU A 96 -19.78 -3.62 -5.03
C GLU A 96 -18.36 -3.06 -5.21
N PHE A 97 -17.52 -3.19 -4.20
CA PHE A 97 -16.13 -2.78 -4.28
C PHE A 97 -15.35 -3.63 -5.29
N CYS A 98 -15.56 -4.95 -5.32
CA CYS A 98 -15.00 -5.83 -6.35
C CYS A 98 -15.42 -5.40 -7.75
N LYS A 99 -16.71 -5.18 -7.98
CA LYS A 99 -17.22 -4.70 -9.28
C LYS A 99 -16.58 -3.37 -9.69
N PHE A 100 -16.38 -2.48 -8.73
CA PHE A 100 -15.67 -1.21 -8.97
C PHE A 100 -14.22 -1.46 -9.41
N LEU A 101 -13.46 -2.26 -8.68
CA LEU A 101 -12.07 -2.57 -9.01
C LEU A 101 -11.96 -3.26 -10.38
N ASP A 102 -12.86 -4.19 -10.67
CA ASP A 102 -12.89 -4.91 -11.94
C ASP A 102 -13.17 -3.99 -13.11
N LYS A 103 -14.14 -3.11 -12.97
CA LYS A 103 -14.47 -2.13 -14.00
C LYS A 103 -13.29 -1.26 -14.38
N TYR A 104 -12.49 -0.84 -13.40
CA TYR A 104 -11.45 0.17 -13.64
C TYR A 104 -10.04 -0.40 -13.80
N PHE A 105 -9.72 -1.54 -13.19
CA PHE A 105 -8.33 -2.00 -13.06
C PHE A 105 -8.06 -3.44 -13.52
N SER A 106 -9.03 -4.36 -13.51
CA SER A 106 -8.77 -5.78 -13.76
C SER A 106 -8.25 -6.09 -15.18
N ASN A 107 -8.54 -5.26 -16.15
CA ASN A 107 -8.07 -5.41 -17.53
C ASN A 107 -6.61 -4.97 -17.75
N ASP A 108 -5.91 -4.56 -16.69
CA ASP A 108 -4.51 -4.13 -16.75
C ASP A 108 -3.67 -4.93 -15.75
N LYS A 109 -2.85 -5.85 -16.26
CA LYS A 109 -2.01 -6.76 -15.47
C LYS A 109 -1.00 -6.08 -14.54
N ARG A 110 -0.79 -4.76 -14.70
CA ARG A 110 0.07 -3.98 -13.81
C ARG A 110 -0.58 -3.72 -12.47
N PHE A 111 -1.91 -3.78 -12.38
CA PHE A 111 -2.66 -3.58 -11.15
C PHE A 111 -2.86 -4.92 -10.44
N LYS A 112 -2.37 -5.00 -9.22
CA LYS A 112 -2.49 -6.13 -8.31
C LYS A 112 -3.30 -5.71 -7.09
N TYR A 113 -3.92 -6.65 -6.42
CA TYR A 113 -4.69 -6.39 -5.22
C TYR A 113 -3.95 -6.96 -4.00
N PHE A 114 -4.01 -6.25 -2.89
CA PHE A 114 -3.48 -6.71 -1.62
C PHE A 114 -4.45 -6.32 -0.51
N TRP A 115 -5.23 -7.28 -0.06
CA TRP A 115 -6.21 -7.07 0.99
C TRP A 115 -5.66 -7.51 2.34
N GLN A 116 -5.79 -6.65 3.35
CA GLN A 116 -5.32 -6.87 4.69
C GLN A 116 -6.41 -6.50 5.69
N MET A 117 -6.74 -7.41 6.61
CA MET A 117 -7.61 -7.07 7.73
C MET A 117 -6.93 -6.05 8.63
N VAL A 118 -7.71 -5.06 9.08
CA VAL A 118 -7.27 -4.13 10.12
C VAL A 118 -7.17 -4.91 11.42
N GLY A 119 -6.02 -4.86 12.06
CA GLY A 119 -5.70 -5.53 13.31
C GLY A 119 -5.02 -4.61 14.31
N ASP A 120 -4.99 -5.03 15.56
CA ASP A 120 -4.25 -4.34 16.60
C ASP A 120 -2.79 -4.79 16.58
N TYR A 121 -1.90 -3.87 16.22
CA TYR A 121 -0.44 -4.05 16.26
C TYR A 121 0.18 -3.51 17.57
N GLY A 122 -0.63 -3.31 18.63
CA GLY A 122 -0.18 -2.81 19.92
C GLY A 122 -0.30 -1.30 20.10
N TYR A 123 -0.79 -0.57 19.09
CA TYR A 123 -0.91 0.90 19.13
C TYR A 123 -2.32 1.41 19.43
N VAL A 124 -3.31 0.52 19.53
CA VAL A 124 -4.71 0.91 19.71
C VAL A 124 -5.00 1.26 21.16
N LYS A 125 -5.29 2.53 21.40
CA LYS A 125 -5.54 3.08 22.74
C LYS A 125 -7.03 3.14 23.13
N THR A 126 -7.96 2.96 22.17
CA THR A 126 -9.40 3.11 22.43
C THR A 126 -10.20 1.90 21.97
N GLU A 127 -11.28 1.60 22.71
CA GLU A 127 -12.19 0.50 22.39
C GLU A 127 -12.99 0.77 21.10
N GLU A 128 -13.26 2.03 20.78
CA GLU A 128 -13.92 2.45 19.56
C GLU A 128 -13.15 2.00 18.30
N VAL A 129 -11.83 2.15 18.31
CA VAL A 129 -10.98 1.69 17.21
C VAL A 129 -10.93 0.17 17.14
N ARG A 130 -10.99 -0.54 18.28
CA ARG A 130 -11.07 -2.01 18.30
C ARG A 130 -12.35 -2.53 17.65
N ASN A 131 -13.45 -1.80 17.74
CA ASN A 131 -14.73 -2.19 17.17
C ASN A 131 -14.75 -2.21 15.63
N ILE A 132 -13.81 -1.54 14.97
CA ILE A 132 -13.65 -1.61 13.50
C ILE A 132 -12.85 -2.83 13.04
N PHE A 133 -12.21 -3.57 13.96
CA PHE A 133 -11.44 -4.75 13.60
C PHE A 133 -12.37 -5.89 13.20
N GLY A 134 -12.04 -6.55 12.11
CA GLY A 134 -12.70 -7.78 11.72
C GLY A 134 -12.32 -8.92 12.67
N GLN A 135 -13.24 -9.85 12.85
CA GLN A 135 -12.97 -11.09 13.60
C GLN A 135 -12.29 -12.11 12.69
N SER A 136 -11.63 -13.11 13.28
CA SER A 136 -10.98 -14.18 12.51
C SER A 136 -11.94 -14.91 11.56
N LYS A 137 -13.23 -15.05 11.93
CA LYS A 137 -14.27 -15.62 11.06
C LYS A 137 -14.53 -14.76 9.82
N ASP A 138 -14.48 -13.43 9.94
CA ASP A 138 -14.71 -12.49 8.84
C ASP A 138 -13.55 -12.57 7.85
N TYR A 139 -12.32 -12.69 8.36
CA TYR A 139 -11.12 -12.87 7.54
C TYR A 139 -11.15 -14.20 6.79
N LYS A 140 -11.53 -15.29 7.48
CA LYS A 140 -11.67 -16.60 6.85
C LYS A 140 -12.72 -16.57 5.74
N TRP A 141 -13.88 -15.98 5.98
CA TRP A 141 -14.92 -15.82 4.99
C TRP A 141 -14.45 -15.01 3.77
N LEU A 142 -13.73 -13.90 3.98
CA LEU A 142 -13.19 -13.09 2.89
C LEU A 142 -12.19 -13.89 2.04
N ILE A 143 -11.28 -14.64 2.66
CA ILE A 143 -10.32 -15.48 1.94
C ILE A 143 -11.05 -16.55 1.11
N GLU A 144 -12.02 -17.22 1.71
CA GLU A 144 -12.76 -18.30 1.03
C GLU A 144 -13.56 -17.80 -0.18
N ASN A 145 -14.12 -16.59 -0.12
CA ASN A 145 -14.98 -16.04 -1.18
C ASN A 145 -14.26 -15.14 -2.19
N TYR A 146 -13.10 -14.61 -1.83
CA TYR A 146 -12.34 -13.64 -2.64
C TYR A 146 -10.86 -13.97 -2.69
N THR A 147 -10.52 -15.27 -2.76
CA THR A 147 -9.14 -15.79 -2.74
C THR A 147 -8.22 -15.04 -3.71
N GLU A 148 -8.68 -14.78 -4.91
CA GLU A 148 -7.93 -14.08 -5.96
C GLU A 148 -7.53 -12.63 -5.61
N ARG A 149 -8.18 -12.04 -4.60
CA ARG A 149 -7.86 -10.69 -4.10
C ARG A 149 -6.80 -10.69 -2.99
N PHE A 150 -6.64 -11.84 -2.32
CA PHE A 150 -5.68 -12.01 -1.24
C PHE A 150 -4.42 -12.73 -1.69
N VAL A 151 -4.58 -13.71 -2.56
CA VAL A 151 -3.51 -14.55 -3.06
C VAL A 151 -3.05 -14.01 -4.40
N ASN A 152 -2.28 -12.95 -4.36
CA ASN A 152 -1.43 -12.61 -5.48
C ASN A 152 0.02 -12.97 -5.11
N ASP A 153 0.90 -12.98 -6.11
CA ASP A 153 2.33 -13.30 -5.94
C ASP A 153 2.99 -12.50 -4.81
N TYR A 154 2.43 -11.33 -4.47
CA TYR A 154 2.93 -10.46 -3.42
C TYR A 154 2.69 -11.04 -2.03
N THR A 155 1.48 -11.56 -1.75
CA THR A 155 1.15 -12.19 -0.46
C THR A 155 1.87 -13.53 -0.29
N GLN A 156 2.01 -14.31 -1.34
CA GLN A 156 2.79 -15.56 -1.29
C GLN A 156 4.26 -15.30 -1.00
N ALA A 157 4.84 -14.25 -1.56
CA ALA A 157 6.22 -13.87 -1.29
C ALA A 157 6.45 -13.37 0.15
N LEU A 158 5.41 -12.81 0.80
CA LEU A 158 5.50 -12.33 2.19
C LEU A 158 5.24 -13.43 3.23
N TYR A 159 4.34 -14.37 2.95
CA TYR A 159 3.82 -15.35 3.89
C TYR A 159 3.92 -16.79 3.40
N GLY A 160 4.74 -17.05 2.38
CA GLY A 160 4.93 -18.41 1.86
C GLY A 160 5.46 -19.38 2.91
N PRO A 161 5.19 -20.69 2.77
CA PRO A 161 5.60 -21.74 3.70
C PRO A 161 7.12 -21.82 3.90
N ASP A 162 7.91 -21.24 3.01
CA ASP A 162 9.38 -21.22 3.07
C ASP A 162 9.94 -20.15 4.03
N GLY A 163 9.10 -19.54 4.85
CA GLY A 163 9.52 -18.59 5.88
C GLY A 163 10.26 -17.38 5.29
N GLY A 164 9.60 -16.61 4.45
CA GLY A 164 10.19 -15.42 3.87
C GLY A 164 10.80 -14.53 4.95
N VAL A 165 12.11 -14.25 4.84
CA VAL A 165 12.79 -13.36 5.77
C VAL A 165 12.12 -12.00 5.71
N CYS A 166 11.66 -11.49 6.85
CA CYS A 166 11.10 -10.16 6.97
C CYS A 166 12.00 -9.14 6.27
N TYR A 167 11.44 -8.26 5.46
CA TYR A 167 12.21 -7.27 4.71
C TYR A 167 13.09 -6.41 5.61
N ALA A 168 12.65 -6.14 6.85
CA ALA A 168 13.42 -5.38 7.83
C ALA A 168 14.76 -6.04 8.20
N LEU A 169 14.90 -7.35 8.03
CA LEU A 169 16.13 -8.08 8.28
C LEU A 169 17.11 -8.09 7.10
N LYS A 170 16.68 -7.63 5.91
CA LYS A 170 17.55 -7.59 4.73
C LYS A 170 18.57 -6.46 4.88
N ARG A 171 19.86 -6.77 4.77
CA ARG A 171 20.98 -5.82 4.98
C ARG A 171 20.92 -4.59 4.07
N ASN A 172 20.51 -4.77 2.84
CA ASN A 172 20.55 -3.76 1.76
C ASN A 172 19.17 -3.15 1.45
N GLN A 173 18.24 -3.24 2.39
CA GLN A 173 16.95 -2.57 2.30
C GLN A 173 16.88 -1.44 3.33
N LEU A 174 16.35 -0.31 2.89
CA LEU A 174 16.04 0.85 3.73
C LEU A 174 14.61 1.30 3.44
N LEU A 175 13.94 1.76 4.48
CA LEU A 175 12.68 2.49 4.42
C LEU A 175 12.99 3.97 4.61
N ILE A 176 12.36 4.83 3.84
CA ILE A 176 12.41 6.28 4.01
C ILE A 176 10.96 6.72 4.22
N ASP A 177 10.69 7.34 5.36
CA ASP A 177 9.37 7.85 5.67
C ASP A 177 9.10 9.24 5.08
N ALA A 178 7.89 9.78 5.29
CA ALA A 178 7.49 11.07 4.74
C ALA A 178 8.27 12.27 5.32
N ALA A 179 8.89 12.11 6.47
CA ALA A 179 9.75 13.13 7.10
C ALA A 179 11.20 13.04 6.60
N GLY A 180 11.55 12.03 5.79
CA GLY A 180 12.90 11.77 5.33
C GLY A 180 13.73 10.96 6.32
N GLU A 181 13.12 10.40 7.35
CA GLU A 181 13.76 9.51 8.30
C GLU A 181 14.07 8.15 7.69
N ILE A 182 15.24 7.61 7.97
CA ILE A 182 15.69 6.32 7.44
C ILE A 182 15.47 5.24 8.49
N ARG A 183 14.72 4.22 8.11
CA ARG A 183 14.26 3.14 8.97
C ARG A 183 14.42 1.78 8.31
N LYS A 184 14.13 0.72 9.06
CA LYS A 184 14.07 -0.68 8.58
C LYS A 184 12.64 -1.22 8.56
N CYS A 185 11.85 -0.93 9.58
CA CYS A 185 10.54 -1.52 9.83
C CYS A 185 9.42 -0.48 9.71
N THR A 186 8.33 -0.82 9.01
CA THR A 186 7.13 0.02 8.92
C THR A 186 6.19 -0.14 10.11
N CYS A 187 6.35 -1.21 10.90
CA CYS A 187 5.48 -1.49 12.05
C CYS A 187 6.00 -0.92 13.37
N ASP A 188 7.25 -0.47 13.41
CA ASP A 188 7.92 0.00 14.61
C ASP A 188 8.51 1.40 14.38
N LEU A 189 7.66 2.32 13.92
CA LEU A 189 8.10 3.66 13.52
C LEU A 189 8.53 4.56 14.67
N GLU A 190 8.04 4.29 15.89
CA GLU A 190 8.32 5.12 17.07
C GLU A 190 9.59 4.66 17.83
N SER A 191 10.15 3.49 17.52
CA SER A 191 11.32 2.97 18.19
C SER A 191 12.59 3.67 17.73
N GLU A 192 13.41 4.14 18.68
CA GLU A 192 14.73 4.66 18.41
C GLU A 192 15.66 3.61 17.76
N MET A 193 15.47 2.34 18.08
CA MET A 193 16.22 1.24 17.48
C MET A 193 15.92 1.05 15.99
N ASN A 194 14.83 1.61 15.48
CA ASN A 194 14.44 1.59 14.09
C ASN A 194 14.83 2.88 13.33
N HIS A 195 15.56 3.79 13.96
CA HIS A 195 16.04 5.03 13.37
C HIS A 195 17.52 4.92 13.01
N PHE A 196 17.87 5.13 11.74
CA PHE A 196 19.24 4.97 11.21
C PHE A 196 19.79 6.28 10.63
N GLY A 197 19.05 7.37 10.67
CA GLY A 197 19.45 8.66 10.17
C GLY A 197 18.35 9.37 9.39
N THR A 198 18.70 10.49 8.76
CA THR A 198 17.78 11.35 8.00
C THR A 198 18.40 11.66 6.63
N ILE A 199 17.58 11.73 5.57
CA ILE A 199 18.06 12.11 4.24
C ILE A 199 18.62 13.52 4.27
N GLY A 200 19.80 13.70 3.66
CA GLY A 200 20.46 15.00 3.54
C GLY A 200 21.28 15.43 4.77
N VAL A 201 21.26 14.65 5.84
CA VAL A 201 22.20 14.74 6.95
C VAL A 201 23.26 13.69 6.77
N ASN A 202 24.56 14.04 6.92
CA ASN A 202 25.65 13.10 6.69
C ASN A 202 25.46 11.82 7.51
N PHE A 203 25.60 10.69 6.83
CA PHE A 203 25.76 9.39 7.49
C PHE A 203 27.18 9.34 8.01
N ASP A 204 27.37 9.26 9.30
CA ASP A 204 28.61 8.84 9.91
C ASP A 204 28.73 7.30 9.90
#